data_8308e412e01924b5f64ac1c7a29bec36
#
_entry.id   8308e412e01924b5f64ac1c7a29bec36
#
_cell.length_a   1.000
_cell.length_b   1.000
_cell.length_c   1.000
_cell.angle_alpha   90.00
_cell.angle_beta   90.00
_cell.angle_gamma   90.00
#
_symmetry.space_group_name_H-M   'P 1'
#
loop_
_entity.id
_entity.type
_entity.pdbx_description
1 polymer ?
#
loop_
_entity_poly.entity_id
_entity_poly.type
_entity_poly.pdbx_seq_one_letter_code
_entity_poly.pdbx_strand_id
1 'polypeptide(L)'
;DGVVRQVIVADGGSSDATLDIADATGAEIVQAGQGRGVQLATGAQKAGSPWLLFLHSDTVLEPGWHHEASDFMERVDIGRHPTSAAAFRFTLDDTGIAPRLLEVGVSLRCGLLRLPYGDQGLLIPARLYNEIGGFRPLLLMEDVDLVRRLGRRRLVMLRSRAITSAARFKESGYTLRVLRNLSCLTLYYLRVSPTTIARLYG
;
A
#
# COMPACT_ATOMS: atom_id res chain seq x y z
N ASP A 1 4.23 -9.75 19.06
CA ASP A 1 2.93 -10.40 18.75
C ASP A 1 3.03 -11.58 17.76
N GLY A 2 4.24 -11.99 17.29
CA GLY A 2 4.48 -13.23 16.55
C GLY A 2 4.04 -13.28 15.07
N VAL A 3 3.25 -12.33 14.59
CA VAL A 3 2.79 -12.31 13.18
C VAL A 3 3.84 -11.72 12.26
N VAL A 4 4.47 -10.61 12.67
CA VAL A 4 5.56 -9.97 11.92
C VAL A 4 6.87 -10.63 12.30
N ARG A 5 7.53 -11.27 11.33
CA ARG A 5 8.81 -11.97 11.54
C ARG A 5 10.01 -11.18 11.01
N GLN A 6 9.80 -10.32 10.04
CA GLN A 6 10.83 -9.54 9.37
C GLN A 6 10.25 -8.18 9.00
N VAL A 7 11.00 -7.12 9.26
CA VAL A 7 10.68 -5.76 8.80
C VAL A 7 11.79 -5.33 7.86
N ILE A 8 11.42 -4.93 6.63
CA ILE A 8 12.36 -4.51 5.60
C ILE A 8 12.04 -3.07 5.22
N VAL A 9 13.01 -2.19 5.31
CA VAL A 9 12.96 -0.81 4.83
C VAL A 9 13.72 -0.72 3.52
N ALA A 10 12.98 -0.59 2.41
CA ALA A 10 13.57 -0.40 1.08
C ALA A 10 13.79 1.09 0.83
N ASP A 11 15.02 1.54 1.03
CA ASP A 11 15.41 2.93 0.92
C ASP A 11 15.80 3.33 -0.49
N GLY A 12 15.24 4.42 -0.98
CA GLY A 12 15.51 4.99 -2.31
C GLY A 12 16.55 6.11 -2.33
N GLY A 13 17.35 6.23 -1.26
CA GLY A 13 18.37 7.27 -1.11
C GLY A 13 17.93 8.41 -0.18
N SER A 14 17.39 8.07 0.99
CA SER A 14 17.03 9.05 2.02
C SER A 14 18.26 9.80 2.53
N SER A 15 18.13 11.11 2.71
CA SER A 15 19.17 11.99 3.25
C SER A 15 18.84 12.52 4.66
N ASP A 16 17.73 12.07 5.22
CA ASP A 16 17.25 12.39 6.57
C ASP A 16 17.55 11.24 7.56
N ALA A 17 16.99 11.28 8.75
CA ALA A 17 17.18 10.27 9.79
C ALA A 17 16.49 8.91 9.52
N THR A 18 15.96 8.66 8.32
CA THR A 18 15.21 7.44 7.99
C THR A 18 16.03 6.18 8.26
N LEU A 19 17.30 6.15 7.84
CA LEU A 19 18.17 4.98 7.98
C LEU A 19 18.54 4.73 9.45
N ASP A 20 18.82 5.79 10.21
CA ASP A 20 19.13 5.72 11.65
C ASP A 20 17.93 5.18 12.45
N ILE A 21 16.72 5.64 12.10
CA ILE A 21 15.49 5.18 12.73
C ILE A 21 15.22 3.71 12.38
N ALA A 22 15.42 3.31 11.14
CA ALA A 22 15.22 1.93 10.68
C ALA A 22 16.18 0.98 11.41
N ASP A 23 17.45 1.33 11.50
CA ASP A 23 18.48 0.55 12.21
C ASP A 23 18.15 0.45 13.71
N ALA A 24 17.83 1.56 14.35
CA ALA A 24 17.47 1.59 15.77
C ALA A 24 16.24 0.74 16.13
N THR A 25 15.34 0.52 15.17
CA THR A 25 14.16 -0.34 15.34
C THR A 25 14.41 -1.82 14.98
N GLY A 26 15.62 -2.16 14.52
CA GLY A 26 15.99 -3.50 14.11
C GLY A 26 15.42 -3.93 12.76
N ALA A 27 15.03 -2.99 11.91
CA ALA A 27 14.59 -3.28 10.56
C ALA A 27 15.77 -3.59 9.64
N GLU A 28 15.59 -4.53 8.72
CA GLU A 28 16.56 -4.81 7.66
C GLU A 28 16.50 -3.69 6.60
N ILE A 29 17.60 -2.99 6.39
CA ILE A 29 17.68 -1.91 5.40
C ILE A 29 18.20 -2.48 4.08
N VAL A 30 17.47 -2.19 2.99
CA VAL A 30 17.85 -2.57 1.63
C VAL A 30 17.90 -1.33 0.75
N GLN A 31 19.05 -1.09 0.14
CA GLN A 31 19.20 -0.01 -0.83
C GLN A 31 18.45 -0.36 -2.12
N ALA A 32 17.60 0.53 -2.57
CA ALA A 32 16.83 0.41 -3.79
C ALA A 32 17.03 1.63 -4.70
N GLY A 33 16.71 1.46 -5.97
CA GLY A 33 16.62 2.61 -6.87
C GLY A 33 15.43 3.51 -6.52
N GLN A 34 15.48 4.74 -7.01
CA GLN A 34 14.36 5.69 -6.82
C GLN A 34 13.08 5.19 -7.51
N GLY A 35 11.95 5.41 -6.85
CA GLY A 35 10.62 5.06 -7.33
C GLY A 35 9.96 3.96 -6.49
N ARG A 36 8.71 4.19 -6.11
CA ARG A 36 7.95 3.31 -5.20
C ARG A 36 7.91 1.86 -5.70
N GLY A 37 7.64 1.65 -7.00
CA GLY A 37 7.59 0.31 -7.56
C GLY A 37 8.92 -0.44 -7.46
N VAL A 38 10.05 0.26 -7.64
CA VAL A 38 11.40 -0.32 -7.49
C VAL A 38 11.67 -0.67 -6.02
N GLN A 39 11.38 0.26 -5.10
CA GLN A 39 11.59 0.06 -3.67
C GLN A 39 10.77 -1.13 -3.15
N LEU A 40 9.45 -1.17 -3.46
CA LEU A 40 8.56 -2.26 -3.05
C LEU A 40 8.99 -3.61 -3.64
N ALA A 41 9.42 -3.64 -4.90
CA ALA A 41 9.93 -4.86 -5.54
C ALA A 41 11.23 -5.34 -4.89
N THR A 42 12.17 -4.42 -4.60
CA THR A 42 13.45 -4.74 -3.95
C THR A 42 13.22 -5.29 -2.53
N GLY A 43 12.34 -4.66 -1.75
CA GLY A 43 11.96 -5.15 -0.42
C GLY A 43 11.33 -6.55 -0.49
N ALA A 44 10.44 -6.79 -1.45
CA ALA A 44 9.80 -8.09 -1.64
C ALA A 44 10.79 -9.21 -1.99
N GLN A 45 11.84 -8.92 -2.76
CA GLN A 45 12.89 -9.89 -3.11
C GLN A 45 13.72 -10.33 -1.90
N LYS A 46 13.83 -9.47 -0.89
CA LYS A 46 14.54 -9.78 0.36
C LYS A 46 13.69 -10.54 1.37
N ALA A 47 12.38 -10.47 1.23
CA ALA A 47 11.46 -11.11 2.17
C ALA A 47 11.52 -12.64 2.07
N GLY A 48 11.76 -13.30 3.20
CA GLY A 48 11.80 -14.77 3.32
C GLY A 48 10.50 -15.40 3.81
N SER A 49 9.46 -14.62 4.08
CA SER A 49 8.21 -15.09 4.66
C SER A 49 7.18 -15.50 3.60
N PRO A 50 6.29 -16.47 3.90
CA PRO A 50 5.26 -16.91 2.96
C PRO A 50 4.18 -15.85 2.70
N TRP A 51 4.07 -14.86 3.57
CA TRP A 51 3.18 -13.72 3.45
C TRP A 51 3.96 -12.41 3.45
N LEU A 52 3.53 -11.48 2.61
CA LEU A 52 4.10 -10.13 2.49
C LEU A 52 3.05 -9.10 2.89
N LEU A 53 3.46 -8.15 3.72
CA LEU A 53 2.66 -6.97 4.04
C LEU A 53 3.42 -5.74 3.52
N PHE A 54 2.88 -5.11 2.50
CA PHE A 54 3.37 -3.83 2.00
C PHE A 54 2.66 -2.69 2.73
N LEU A 55 3.43 -1.78 3.29
CA LEU A 55 2.91 -0.64 4.03
C LEU A 55 3.72 0.61 3.67
N HIS A 56 3.06 1.75 3.54
CA HIS A 56 3.74 3.02 3.36
C HIS A 56 4.37 3.49 4.66
N SER A 57 5.49 4.21 4.58
CA SER A 57 6.23 4.72 5.75
C SER A 57 5.45 5.76 6.58
N ASP A 58 4.41 6.36 6.01
CA ASP A 58 3.52 7.33 6.64
C ASP A 58 2.18 6.72 7.11
N THR A 59 2.12 5.38 7.19
CA THR A 59 0.89 4.65 7.55
C THR A 59 1.14 3.71 8.72
N VAL A 60 0.22 3.72 9.69
CA VAL A 60 0.24 2.84 10.88
C VAL A 60 -1.05 2.01 10.87
N LEU A 61 -0.92 0.72 11.17
CA LEU A 61 -2.10 -0.13 11.35
C LEU A 61 -2.67 0.02 12.75
N GLU A 62 -3.99 0.02 12.89
CA GLU A 62 -4.64 0.16 14.20
C GLU A 62 -4.28 -1.01 15.13
N PRO A 63 -4.27 -0.79 16.46
CA PRO A 63 -4.03 -1.87 17.42
C PRO A 63 -4.98 -3.04 17.21
N GLY A 64 -4.44 -4.28 17.28
CA GLY A 64 -5.23 -5.50 17.08
C GLY A 64 -5.39 -5.96 15.62
N TRP A 65 -4.89 -5.21 14.64
CA TRP A 65 -4.94 -5.57 13.22
C TRP A 65 -4.42 -6.99 12.92
N HIS A 66 -3.46 -7.43 13.70
CA HIS A 66 -2.80 -8.72 13.52
C HIS A 66 -3.75 -9.91 13.76
N HIS A 67 -4.79 -9.78 14.58
CA HIS A 67 -5.77 -10.83 14.77
C HIS A 67 -6.55 -11.10 13.48
N GLU A 68 -7.13 -10.04 12.88
CA GLU A 68 -7.88 -10.18 11.63
C GLU A 68 -6.99 -10.63 10.46
N ALA A 69 -5.75 -10.12 10.40
CA ALA A 69 -4.78 -10.54 9.42
C ALA A 69 -4.41 -12.02 9.55
N SER A 70 -4.14 -12.50 10.78
CA SER A 70 -3.85 -13.91 11.05
C SER A 70 -5.01 -14.83 10.68
N ASP A 71 -6.24 -14.47 11.06
CA ASP A 71 -7.44 -15.21 10.71
C ASP A 71 -7.67 -15.27 9.19
N PHE A 72 -7.34 -14.20 8.48
CA PHE A 72 -7.41 -14.17 7.02
C PHE A 72 -6.35 -15.09 6.40
N MET A 73 -5.09 -14.96 6.84
CA MET A 73 -3.97 -15.78 6.36
C MET A 73 -4.27 -17.27 6.59
N GLU A 74 -4.69 -17.65 7.78
CA GLU A 74 -5.02 -19.04 8.11
C GLU A 74 -6.11 -19.59 7.19
N ARG A 75 -7.21 -18.86 6.99
CA ARG A 75 -8.30 -19.30 6.09
C ARG A 75 -7.84 -19.52 4.65
N VAL A 76 -6.92 -18.71 4.16
CA VAL A 76 -6.32 -18.88 2.83
C VAL A 76 -5.37 -20.08 2.80
N ASP A 77 -4.53 -20.25 3.83
CA ASP A 77 -3.51 -21.30 3.87
C ASP A 77 -4.11 -22.70 4.01
N ILE A 78 -5.21 -22.85 4.77
CA ILE A 78 -5.93 -24.13 4.91
C ILE A 78 -6.99 -24.37 3.82
N GLY A 79 -7.04 -23.48 2.80
CA GLY A 79 -7.95 -23.62 1.66
C GLY A 79 -9.43 -23.34 1.93
N ARG A 80 -9.78 -22.78 3.09
CA ARG A 80 -11.17 -22.34 3.39
C ARG A 80 -11.55 -21.04 2.68
N HIS A 81 -10.57 -20.33 2.15
CA HIS A 81 -10.75 -19.15 1.32
C HIS A 81 -9.87 -19.28 0.06
N PRO A 82 -10.35 -18.84 -1.10
CA PRO A 82 -9.51 -18.81 -2.31
C PRO A 82 -8.24 -17.99 -2.09
N THR A 83 -7.14 -18.36 -2.76
CA THR A 83 -5.88 -17.60 -2.70
C THR A 83 -6.13 -16.15 -3.10
N SER A 84 -6.00 -15.25 -2.14
CA SER A 84 -6.37 -13.85 -2.24
C SER A 84 -5.39 -12.98 -1.47
N ALA A 85 -5.35 -11.70 -1.82
CA ALA A 85 -4.72 -10.65 -1.04
C ALA A 85 -5.78 -9.88 -0.24
N ALA A 86 -5.33 -9.14 0.77
CA ALA A 86 -6.20 -8.27 1.55
C ALA A 86 -5.63 -6.86 1.65
N ALA A 87 -6.50 -5.86 1.73
CA ALA A 87 -6.15 -4.48 2.03
C ALA A 87 -6.96 -3.99 3.23
N PHE A 88 -6.40 -3.04 3.97
CA PHE A 88 -7.01 -2.49 5.17
C PHE A 88 -7.97 -1.34 4.82
N ARG A 89 -8.81 -0.98 5.77
CA ARG A 89 -9.69 0.18 5.63
C ARG A 89 -8.89 1.47 5.78
N PHE A 90 -9.01 2.36 4.80
CA PHE A 90 -8.35 3.67 4.83
C PHE A 90 -8.92 4.55 5.94
N THR A 91 -8.04 5.22 6.66
CA THR A 91 -8.36 6.25 7.65
C THR A 91 -7.24 7.29 7.65
N LEU A 92 -7.59 8.57 7.79
CA LEU A 92 -6.62 9.64 7.95
C LEU A 92 -6.40 9.98 9.43
N ASP A 93 -5.16 10.28 9.78
CA ASP A 93 -4.77 10.85 11.06
C ASP A 93 -5.15 12.34 11.11
N ASP A 94 -6.45 12.61 10.99
CA ASP A 94 -7.01 13.95 11.09
C ASP A 94 -8.48 13.90 11.53
N THR A 95 -8.97 15.03 12.05
CA THR A 95 -10.34 15.20 12.50
C THR A 95 -11.08 16.21 11.65
N GLY A 96 -12.41 16.15 11.63
CA GLY A 96 -13.25 17.08 10.89
C GLY A 96 -13.99 16.45 9.71
N ILE A 97 -14.70 17.29 8.94
CA ILE A 97 -15.60 16.83 7.88
C ILE A 97 -14.82 16.39 6.65
N ALA A 98 -13.80 17.15 6.25
CA ALA A 98 -13.05 16.88 5.01
C ALA A 98 -12.37 15.49 5.00
N PRO A 99 -11.60 15.07 6.05
CA PRO A 99 -11.05 13.72 6.10
C PRO A 99 -12.14 12.64 6.11
N ARG A 100 -13.28 12.84 6.79
CA ARG A 100 -14.37 11.86 6.81
C ARG A 100 -15.04 11.69 5.45
N LEU A 101 -15.25 12.78 4.70
CA LEU A 101 -15.75 12.71 3.32
C LEU A 101 -14.78 11.98 2.40
N LEU A 102 -13.47 12.22 2.57
CA LEU A 102 -12.45 11.48 1.81
C LEU A 102 -12.48 9.99 2.13
N GLU A 103 -12.55 9.60 3.40
CA GLU A 103 -12.65 8.20 3.82
C GLU A 103 -13.89 7.50 3.24
N VAL A 104 -15.03 8.19 3.22
CA VAL A 104 -16.25 7.69 2.56
C VAL A 104 -16.01 7.50 1.07
N GLY A 105 -15.42 8.47 0.38
CA GLY A 105 -15.08 8.37 -1.04
C GLY A 105 -14.15 7.20 -1.36
N VAL A 106 -13.10 7.00 -0.53
CA VAL A 106 -12.19 5.85 -0.64
C VAL A 106 -12.94 4.53 -0.38
N SER A 107 -13.80 4.48 0.63
CA SER A 107 -14.60 3.30 0.95
C SER A 107 -15.52 2.91 -0.21
N LEU A 108 -16.19 3.89 -0.84
CA LEU A 108 -17.02 3.68 -2.03
C LEU A 108 -16.19 3.17 -3.22
N ARG A 109 -15.04 3.79 -3.48
CA ARG A 109 -14.10 3.32 -4.52
C ARG A 109 -13.70 1.86 -4.29
N CYS A 110 -13.31 1.52 -3.07
CA CYS A 110 -12.91 0.15 -2.73
C CYS A 110 -14.08 -0.83 -2.80
N GLY A 111 -15.26 -0.44 -2.35
CA GLY A 111 -16.47 -1.26 -2.42
C GLY A 111 -16.91 -1.54 -3.86
N LEU A 112 -16.96 -0.49 -4.70
CA LEU A 112 -17.44 -0.60 -6.08
C LEU A 112 -16.37 -1.12 -7.05
N LEU A 113 -15.14 -0.59 -6.95
CA LEU A 113 -14.07 -0.86 -7.91
C LEU A 113 -13.06 -1.90 -7.42
N ARG A 114 -13.07 -2.26 -6.13
CA ARG A 114 -12.05 -3.12 -5.51
C ARG A 114 -10.63 -2.58 -5.81
N LEU A 115 -10.43 -1.29 -5.65
CA LEU A 115 -9.21 -0.59 -6.00
C LEU A 115 -8.64 0.16 -4.78
N PRO A 116 -8.05 -0.54 -3.80
CA PRO A 116 -7.28 0.11 -2.75
C PRO A 116 -6.00 0.69 -3.35
N TYR A 117 -5.49 1.75 -2.72
CA TYR A 117 -4.17 2.31 -3.00
C TYR A 117 -3.15 1.80 -1.97
N GLY A 118 -1.87 2.09 -2.20
CA GLY A 118 -0.79 1.66 -1.33
C GLY A 118 -0.87 2.17 0.12
N ASP A 119 -1.55 3.31 0.33
CA ASP A 119 -1.85 3.88 1.66
C ASP A 119 -2.82 3.05 2.52
N GLN A 120 -3.44 2.04 1.93
CA GLN A 120 -4.28 1.07 2.64
C GLN A 120 -3.53 -0.20 3.06
N GLY A 121 -2.24 -0.30 2.74
CA GLY A 121 -1.48 -1.53 2.93
C GLY A 121 -2.00 -2.67 2.06
N LEU A 122 -1.13 -3.63 1.76
CA LEU A 122 -1.47 -4.83 1.00
C LEU A 122 -0.85 -6.06 1.65
N LEU A 123 -1.68 -6.95 2.18
CA LEU A 123 -1.30 -8.26 2.69
C LEU A 123 -1.53 -9.30 1.60
N ILE A 124 -0.48 -10.00 1.16
CA ILE A 124 -0.54 -10.91 0.00
C ILE A 124 0.34 -12.14 0.22
N PRO A 125 -0.11 -13.36 -0.13
CA PRO A 125 0.78 -14.53 -0.16
C PRO A 125 1.93 -14.30 -1.14
N ALA A 126 3.18 -14.62 -0.75
CA ALA A 126 4.35 -14.46 -1.62
C ALA A 126 4.19 -15.23 -2.94
N ARG A 127 3.56 -16.42 -2.90
CA ARG A 127 3.23 -17.20 -4.10
C ARG A 127 2.33 -16.43 -5.07
N LEU A 128 1.28 -15.75 -4.55
CA LEU A 128 0.35 -14.98 -5.37
C LEU A 128 1.02 -13.71 -5.92
N TYR A 129 1.85 -13.04 -5.09
CA TYR A 129 2.64 -11.89 -5.51
C TYR A 129 3.55 -12.23 -6.69
N ASN A 130 4.24 -13.37 -6.63
CA ASN A 130 5.11 -13.86 -7.70
C ASN A 130 4.32 -14.29 -8.95
N GLU A 131 3.19 -14.99 -8.76
CA GLU A 131 2.28 -15.41 -9.85
C GLU A 131 1.83 -14.23 -10.72
N ILE A 132 1.46 -13.10 -10.08
CA ILE A 132 1.03 -11.90 -10.80
C ILE A 132 2.19 -11.01 -11.28
N GLY A 133 3.44 -11.44 -11.07
CA GLY A 133 4.65 -10.74 -11.51
C GLY A 133 5.08 -9.56 -10.65
N GLY A 134 4.64 -9.50 -9.38
CA GLY A 134 5.09 -8.51 -8.39
C GLY A 134 4.90 -7.04 -8.77
N PHE A 135 5.52 -6.14 -8.05
CA PHE A 135 5.55 -4.72 -8.41
C PHE A 135 6.42 -4.49 -9.64
N ARG A 136 5.91 -3.69 -10.58
CA ARG A 136 6.67 -3.21 -11.73
C ARG A 136 7.47 -1.95 -11.36
N PRO A 137 8.59 -1.65 -12.04
CA PRO A 137 9.42 -0.48 -11.75
C PRO A 137 8.76 0.81 -12.25
N LEU A 138 7.58 1.11 -11.72
CA LEU A 138 6.83 2.32 -12.02
C LEU A 138 7.15 3.40 -10.99
N LEU A 139 7.31 4.64 -11.46
CA LEU A 139 7.52 5.78 -10.58
C LEU A 139 6.26 6.16 -9.80
N LEU A 140 5.08 5.89 -10.38
CA LEU A 140 3.77 6.19 -9.81
C LEU A 140 2.75 5.17 -10.34
N MET A 141 1.63 4.96 -9.62
CA MET A 141 0.56 4.00 -9.96
C MET A 141 1.00 2.52 -9.92
N GLU A 142 2.07 2.20 -9.23
CA GLU A 142 2.58 0.84 -9.02
C GLU A 142 1.57 -0.03 -8.26
N ASP A 143 0.86 0.57 -7.30
CA ASP A 143 -0.20 -0.04 -6.51
C ASP A 143 -1.44 -0.34 -7.35
N VAL A 144 -1.88 0.64 -8.15
CA VAL A 144 -3.00 0.48 -9.09
C VAL A 144 -2.71 -0.61 -10.12
N ASP A 145 -1.48 -0.63 -10.67
CA ASP A 145 -1.04 -1.66 -11.62
C ASP A 145 -1.09 -3.06 -11.00
N LEU A 146 -0.54 -3.21 -9.79
CA LEU A 146 -0.52 -4.50 -9.08
C LEU A 146 -1.94 -4.98 -8.77
N VAL A 147 -2.80 -4.12 -8.18
CA VAL A 147 -4.17 -4.47 -7.82
C VAL A 147 -5.01 -4.81 -9.05
N ARG A 148 -4.81 -4.16 -10.18
CA ARG A 148 -5.48 -4.51 -11.44
C ARG A 148 -5.06 -5.88 -11.96
N ARG A 149 -3.77 -6.25 -11.90
CA ARG A 149 -3.27 -7.59 -12.26
C ARG A 149 -3.76 -8.66 -11.30
N LEU A 150 -3.85 -8.35 -10.01
CA LEU A 150 -4.45 -9.24 -9.01
C LEU A 150 -5.91 -9.57 -9.34
N GLY A 151 -6.67 -8.58 -9.75
CA GLY A 151 -8.07 -8.70 -10.10
C GLY A 151 -9.02 -8.67 -8.89
N ARG A 152 -10.24 -8.20 -9.13
CA ARG A 152 -11.25 -7.92 -8.10
C ARG A 152 -11.63 -9.12 -7.24
N ARG A 153 -11.61 -10.34 -7.82
CA ARG A 153 -12.04 -11.57 -7.14
C ARG A 153 -11.02 -12.07 -6.13
N ARG A 154 -9.76 -11.66 -6.27
CA ARG A 154 -8.66 -12.06 -5.38
C ARG A 154 -8.29 -10.97 -4.38
N LEU A 155 -9.17 -9.99 -4.15
CA LEU A 155 -8.94 -8.90 -3.20
C LEU A 155 -10.05 -8.83 -2.16
N VAL A 156 -9.69 -8.92 -0.90
CA VAL A 156 -10.56 -8.80 0.27
C VAL A 156 -10.26 -7.47 0.97
N MET A 157 -11.32 -6.80 1.45
CA MET A 157 -11.16 -5.62 2.29
C MET A 157 -11.33 -6.03 3.76
N LEU A 158 -10.28 -5.82 4.55
CA LEU A 158 -10.30 -6.02 6.00
C LEU A 158 -11.06 -4.88 6.68
N ARG A 159 -11.51 -5.12 7.90
CA ARG A 159 -12.17 -4.11 8.75
C ARG A 159 -11.17 -3.24 9.48
N SER A 160 -10.03 -3.82 9.82
CA SER A 160 -8.92 -3.13 10.48
C SER A 160 -8.43 -1.95 9.64
N ARG A 161 -8.02 -0.88 10.32
CA ARG A 161 -7.70 0.39 9.68
C ARG A 161 -6.21 0.52 9.40
N ALA A 162 -5.90 1.10 8.25
CA ALA A 162 -4.61 1.69 7.94
C ALA A 162 -4.75 3.22 8.13
N ILE A 163 -4.06 3.75 9.12
CA ILE A 163 -4.12 5.16 9.53
C ILE A 163 -2.95 5.87 8.87
N THR A 164 -3.24 6.66 7.85
CA THR A 164 -2.25 7.38 7.05
C THR A 164 -2.14 8.83 7.48
N SER A 165 -0.93 9.36 7.50
CA SER A 165 -0.66 10.74 7.85
C SER A 165 -1.41 11.72 6.93
N ALA A 166 -2.10 12.69 7.54
CA ALA A 166 -2.79 13.76 6.83
C ALA A 166 -1.87 14.94 6.45
N ALA A 167 -0.57 14.88 6.78
CA ALA A 167 0.36 16.00 6.59
C ALA A 167 0.31 16.56 5.16
N ARG A 168 0.39 15.70 4.15
CA ARG A 168 0.32 16.11 2.73
C ARG A 168 -1.02 16.70 2.31
N PHE A 169 -2.12 16.30 2.97
CA PHE A 169 -3.45 16.86 2.74
C PHE A 169 -3.60 18.24 3.39
N LYS A 170 -2.99 18.42 4.56
CA LYS A 170 -2.97 19.73 5.26
C LYS A 170 -2.14 20.75 4.51
N GLU A 171 -1.00 20.33 3.96
CA GLU A 171 -0.08 21.19 3.21
C GLU A 171 -0.70 21.68 1.89
N SER A 172 -1.24 20.77 1.08
CA SER A 172 -1.76 21.09 -0.28
C SER A 172 -3.26 21.37 -0.32
N GLY A 173 -3.99 21.15 0.76
CA GLY A 173 -5.44 21.20 0.82
C GLY A 173 -6.13 19.95 0.28
N TYR A 174 -7.20 19.52 0.97
CA TYR A 174 -7.93 18.28 0.67
C TYR A 174 -8.45 18.23 -0.76
N THR A 175 -9.10 19.30 -1.21
CA THR A 175 -9.74 19.35 -2.54
C THR A 175 -8.70 19.22 -3.65
N LEU A 176 -7.62 20.00 -3.57
CA LEU A 176 -6.56 19.97 -4.58
C LEU A 176 -5.89 18.60 -4.65
N ARG A 177 -5.62 18.00 -3.48
CA ARG A 177 -5.01 16.67 -3.41
C ARG A 177 -5.90 15.59 -4.02
N VAL A 178 -7.21 15.62 -3.72
CA VAL A 178 -8.19 14.68 -4.30
C VAL A 178 -8.27 14.83 -5.80
N LEU A 179 -8.39 16.07 -6.31
CA LEU A 179 -8.43 16.36 -7.75
C LEU A 179 -7.15 15.86 -8.45
N ARG A 180 -5.98 16.09 -7.85
CA ARG A 180 -4.70 15.62 -8.37
C ARG A 180 -4.65 14.09 -8.45
N ASN A 181 -5.05 13.39 -7.39
CA ASN A 181 -5.09 11.93 -7.36
C ASN A 181 -6.07 11.38 -8.41
N LEU A 182 -7.26 11.97 -8.56
CA LEU A 182 -8.23 11.57 -9.56
C LEU A 182 -7.73 11.83 -10.99
N SER A 183 -7.06 12.96 -11.22
CA SER A 183 -6.44 13.27 -12.52
C SER A 183 -5.37 12.24 -12.89
N CYS A 184 -4.48 11.89 -11.94
CA CYS A 184 -3.47 10.88 -12.17
C CYS A 184 -4.08 9.50 -12.48
N LEU A 185 -5.13 9.11 -11.75
CA LEU A 185 -5.86 7.88 -12.02
C LEU A 185 -6.51 7.89 -13.41
N THR A 186 -7.16 8.98 -13.77
CA THR A 186 -7.79 9.15 -15.10
C THR A 186 -6.76 9.04 -16.22
N LEU A 187 -5.63 9.75 -16.10
CA LEU A 187 -4.53 9.68 -17.07
C LEU A 187 -3.95 8.27 -17.19
N TYR A 188 -3.84 7.55 -16.07
CA TYR A 188 -3.40 6.15 -16.08
C TYR A 188 -4.38 5.26 -16.87
N TYR A 189 -5.69 5.42 -16.69
CA TYR A 189 -6.70 4.66 -17.44
C TYR A 189 -6.73 5.05 -18.93
N LEU A 190 -6.40 6.31 -19.26
CA LEU A 190 -6.21 6.76 -20.65
C LEU A 190 -4.87 6.29 -21.26
N ARG A 191 -4.11 5.44 -20.54
CA ARG A 191 -2.82 4.88 -20.98
C ARG A 191 -1.72 5.93 -21.19
N VAL A 192 -1.81 7.09 -20.54
CA VAL A 192 -0.70 8.04 -20.49
C VAL A 192 0.47 7.40 -19.73
N SER A 193 1.69 7.62 -20.20
CA SER A 193 2.86 6.95 -19.59
C SER A 193 3.02 7.31 -18.11
N PRO A 194 3.35 6.37 -17.20
CA PRO A 194 3.58 6.65 -15.79
C PRO A 194 4.65 7.71 -15.53
N THR A 195 5.64 7.83 -16.40
CA THR A 195 6.67 8.88 -16.34
C THR A 195 6.09 10.27 -16.58
N THR A 196 5.16 10.42 -17.53
CA THR A 196 4.45 11.68 -17.78
C THR A 196 3.54 12.03 -16.61
N ILE A 197 2.81 11.02 -16.06
CA ILE A 197 1.94 11.22 -14.90
C ILE A 197 2.78 11.65 -13.68
N ALA A 198 3.94 11.04 -13.46
CA ALA A 198 4.85 11.40 -12.36
C ALA A 198 5.35 12.85 -12.46
N ARG A 199 5.67 13.34 -13.67
CA ARG A 199 6.04 14.75 -13.89
C ARG A 199 4.91 15.74 -13.59
N LEU A 200 3.67 15.36 -13.84
CA LEU A 200 2.48 16.18 -13.54
C LEU A 200 2.10 16.09 -12.04
N TYR A 201 2.53 15.03 -11.38
CA TYR A 201 2.27 14.84 -9.95
C TYR A 201 3.18 15.71 -9.07
N GLY A 202 4.38 16.08 -9.56
CA GLY A 202 5.35 16.97 -8.90
C GLY A 202 6.34 16.21 -8.08
#